data_c742f7a1c80fd3ee66c2cc2783ce1930
#
_entry.id   c742f7a1c80fd3ee66c2cc2783ce1930
#
_cell.length_a   1.000
_cell.length_b   1.000
_cell.length_c   1.000
_cell.angle_alpha   90.00
_cell.angle_beta   90.00
_cell.angle_gamma   90.00
#
_symmetry.space_group_name_H-M   'P 1'
#
loop_
_entity.id
_entity.type
_entity.pdbx_description
1 polymer ?
#
loop_
_entity_poly.entity_id
_entity_poly.type
_entity_poly.pdbx_seq_one_letter_code
_entity_poly.pdbx_strand_id
1 'polypeptide(L)'
;MQRSRPTWHNAGLRYAMDNHIKTVFLLTAMTGLFLVLGYALGGQSGMVIALVIALAMNFFSYWQSHTIVLKMYRAKPLDRSQAPGLHDTVARLASRAGLPMPRIFVIPEDAPNAFATGRNPEHGVVAVTEGLVRLMDQDELEGVLAHELGHIKNRDILISTIVATMAMAIMFVASMARFSAFFGGRDDEEGGMGFLGVIALSILAPVAAMLVQMAVSRSREYLADASAASITGHPEGLASALSKLGSYTQHRKVDANPSTAHMFIVNPLSGKKMAGLFSTHPPVEDRITRLTGAGKPSSRSQNTQEKGSTMTEQSRAFWDSLS
;
A
#
# COMPACT_ATOMS: atom_id res chain seq x y z
N MET A 1 -44.58 -2.85 4.72
CA MET A 1 -43.37 -2.91 5.59
C MET A 1 -42.15 -2.57 4.77
N GLN A 2 -41.74 -1.30 4.82
CA GLN A 2 -40.53 -0.82 4.15
C GLN A 2 -39.34 -1.20 5.03
N ARG A 3 -38.54 -2.17 4.56
CA ARG A 3 -37.25 -2.51 5.23
C ARG A 3 -36.32 -1.32 5.02
N SER A 4 -35.99 -0.60 6.09
CA SER A 4 -34.96 0.44 6.10
C SER A 4 -33.64 -0.15 5.62
N ARG A 5 -33.07 0.41 4.55
CA ARG A 5 -31.74 0.01 4.04
C ARG A 5 -30.71 0.24 5.15
N PRO A 6 -29.79 -0.72 5.38
CA PRO A 6 -28.82 -0.61 6.46
C PRO A 6 -27.92 0.63 6.30
N THR A 7 -27.64 1.31 7.39
CA THR A 7 -26.85 2.57 7.47
C THR A 7 -25.43 2.49 6.91
N TRP A 8 -24.84 1.29 6.81
CA TRP A 8 -23.51 1.06 6.24
C TRP A 8 -23.45 1.14 4.71
N HIS A 9 -24.58 1.04 3.98
CA HIS A 9 -24.59 1.28 2.53
C HIS A 9 -24.28 2.75 2.20
N ASN A 10 -24.78 3.67 3.02
CA ASN A 10 -24.51 5.10 2.89
C ASN A 10 -23.08 5.48 3.33
N ALA A 11 -22.47 4.72 4.23
CA ALA A 11 -21.08 4.92 4.64
C ALA A 11 -20.10 4.60 3.48
N GLY A 12 -20.29 3.49 2.77
CA GLY A 12 -19.45 3.11 1.62
C GLY A 12 -19.48 4.13 0.48
N LEU A 13 -20.66 4.71 0.18
CA LEU A 13 -20.79 5.76 -0.84
C LEU A 13 -20.10 7.07 -0.43
N ARG A 14 -20.19 7.46 0.84
CA ARG A 14 -19.45 8.63 1.37
C ARG A 14 -17.94 8.44 1.29
N TYR A 15 -17.44 7.28 1.66
CA TYR A 15 -16.00 6.97 1.56
C TYR A 15 -15.50 6.95 0.12
N ALA A 16 -16.26 6.39 -0.83
CA ALA A 16 -15.91 6.42 -2.24
C ALA A 16 -15.82 7.84 -2.77
N MET A 17 -16.79 8.71 -2.40
CA MET A 17 -16.82 10.12 -2.79
C MET A 17 -15.65 10.90 -2.17
N ASP A 18 -15.34 10.65 -0.89
CA ASP A 18 -14.16 11.23 -0.21
C ASP A 18 -12.85 10.85 -0.91
N ASN A 19 -12.70 9.62 -1.37
CA ASN A 19 -11.50 9.17 -2.06
C ASN A 19 -11.36 9.82 -3.44
N HIS A 20 -12.45 10.02 -4.17
CA HIS A 20 -12.43 10.77 -5.43
C HIS A 20 -12.03 12.23 -5.23
N ILE A 21 -12.60 12.90 -4.23
CA ILE A 21 -12.25 14.29 -3.89
C ILE A 21 -10.77 14.39 -3.51
N LYS A 22 -10.28 13.48 -2.67
CA LYS A 22 -8.85 13.44 -2.29
C LYS A 22 -7.94 13.19 -3.49
N THR A 23 -8.34 12.32 -4.41
CA THR A 23 -7.57 12.05 -5.65
C THR A 23 -7.50 13.32 -6.51
N VAL A 24 -8.63 13.98 -6.76
CA VAL A 24 -8.67 15.24 -7.52
C VAL A 24 -7.82 16.31 -6.83
N PHE A 25 -7.96 16.47 -5.53
CA PHE A 25 -7.15 17.42 -4.76
C PHE A 25 -5.65 17.15 -4.90
N LEU A 26 -5.23 15.89 -4.77
CA LEU A 26 -3.82 15.49 -4.92
C LEU A 26 -3.27 15.82 -6.32
N LEU A 27 -4.00 15.45 -7.37
CA LEU A 27 -3.60 15.72 -8.75
C LEU A 27 -3.52 17.23 -9.02
N THR A 28 -4.46 18.00 -8.49
CA THR A 28 -4.47 19.48 -8.60
C THR A 28 -3.31 20.10 -7.82
N ALA A 29 -3.07 19.67 -6.58
CA ALA A 29 -1.98 20.17 -5.75
C ALA A 29 -0.60 19.89 -6.40
N MET A 30 -0.44 18.69 -6.98
CA MET A 30 0.79 18.36 -7.71
C MET A 30 0.95 19.22 -8.96
N THR A 31 -0.12 19.45 -9.72
CA THR A 31 -0.07 20.37 -10.87
C THR A 31 0.36 21.77 -10.42
N GLY A 32 -0.24 22.31 -9.36
CA GLY A 32 0.14 23.59 -8.78
C GLY A 32 1.62 23.66 -8.36
N LEU A 33 2.12 22.60 -7.70
CA LEU A 33 3.53 22.52 -7.34
C LEU A 33 4.45 22.56 -8.57
N PHE A 34 4.14 21.79 -9.62
CA PHE A 34 4.92 21.80 -10.86
C PHE A 34 4.90 23.17 -11.53
N LEU A 35 3.76 23.86 -11.54
CA LEU A 35 3.64 25.22 -12.11
C LEU A 35 4.52 26.23 -11.37
N VAL A 36 4.51 26.19 -10.03
CA VAL A 36 5.36 27.07 -9.20
C VAL A 36 6.83 26.80 -9.44
N LEU A 37 7.24 25.52 -9.47
CA LEU A 37 8.63 25.15 -9.73
C LEU A 37 9.03 25.51 -11.17
N GLY A 38 8.17 25.27 -12.15
CA GLY A 38 8.42 25.62 -13.54
C GLY A 38 8.62 27.13 -13.74
N TYR A 39 7.76 27.94 -13.09
CA TYR A 39 7.90 29.39 -13.13
C TYR A 39 9.20 29.85 -12.45
N ALA A 40 9.53 29.29 -11.30
CA ALA A 40 10.76 29.64 -10.57
C ALA A 40 12.04 29.30 -11.38
N LEU A 41 12.03 28.22 -12.19
CA LEU A 41 13.18 27.76 -12.95
C LEU A 41 13.32 28.39 -14.35
N GLY A 42 12.19 28.76 -14.99
CA GLY A 42 12.21 29.20 -16.40
C GLY A 42 11.14 30.25 -16.74
N GLY A 43 10.62 30.95 -15.73
CA GLY A 43 9.60 31.99 -15.93
C GLY A 43 8.35 31.44 -16.61
N GLN A 44 7.74 32.20 -17.50
CA GLN A 44 6.50 31.82 -18.17
C GLN A 44 6.69 30.57 -19.07
N SER A 45 7.80 30.47 -19.77
CA SER A 45 8.11 29.30 -20.62
C SER A 45 8.29 28.03 -19.78
N GLY A 46 9.01 28.13 -18.65
CA GLY A 46 9.17 27.03 -17.70
C GLY A 46 7.84 26.57 -17.10
N MET A 47 6.94 27.49 -16.80
CA MET A 47 5.59 27.19 -16.32
C MET A 47 4.77 26.39 -17.36
N VAL A 48 4.83 26.78 -18.65
CA VAL A 48 4.11 26.05 -19.71
C VAL A 48 4.66 24.62 -19.88
N ILE A 49 5.98 24.47 -19.88
CA ILE A 49 6.61 23.14 -19.94
C ILE A 49 6.20 22.30 -18.73
N ALA A 50 6.24 22.88 -17.53
CA ALA A 50 5.84 22.20 -16.31
C ALA A 50 4.36 21.79 -16.32
N LEU A 51 3.48 22.59 -16.91
CA LEU A 51 2.07 22.24 -17.09
C LEU A 51 1.91 20.98 -17.95
N VAL A 52 2.59 20.94 -19.11
CA VAL A 52 2.54 19.76 -19.99
C VAL A 52 3.05 18.51 -19.28
N ILE A 53 4.17 18.62 -18.55
CA ILE A 53 4.73 17.53 -17.76
C ILE A 53 3.74 17.09 -16.68
N ALA A 54 3.14 18.01 -15.92
CA ALA A 54 2.19 17.71 -14.87
C ALA A 54 0.94 17.00 -15.41
N LEU A 55 0.39 17.46 -16.53
CA LEU A 55 -0.76 16.81 -17.17
C LEU A 55 -0.44 15.40 -17.65
N ALA A 56 0.73 15.20 -18.28
CA ALA A 56 1.20 13.89 -18.68
C ALA A 56 1.38 12.96 -17.46
N MET A 57 2.04 13.43 -16.40
CA MET A 57 2.23 12.67 -15.16
C MET A 57 0.90 12.30 -14.51
N ASN A 58 -0.06 13.23 -14.44
CA ASN A 58 -1.38 12.96 -13.88
C ASN A 58 -2.12 11.89 -14.70
N PHE A 59 -2.07 11.99 -16.03
CA PHE A 59 -2.65 10.99 -16.93
C PHE A 59 -2.02 9.62 -16.71
N PHE A 60 -0.70 9.52 -16.72
CA PHE A 60 0.00 8.25 -16.50
C PHE A 60 -0.21 7.71 -15.09
N SER A 61 -0.24 8.57 -14.06
CA SER A 61 -0.52 8.16 -12.69
C SER A 61 -1.92 7.57 -12.55
N TYR A 62 -2.91 8.13 -13.21
CA TYR A 62 -4.26 7.58 -13.17
C TYR A 62 -4.39 6.25 -13.91
N TRP A 63 -3.83 6.14 -15.12
CA TRP A 63 -4.04 4.99 -15.99
C TRP A 63 -3.04 3.86 -15.78
N GLN A 64 -1.80 4.16 -15.44
CA GLN A 64 -0.68 3.21 -15.42
C GLN A 64 -0.07 2.98 -14.03
N SER A 65 -0.54 3.66 -12.98
CA SER A 65 0.07 3.57 -11.65
C SER A 65 0.18 2.13 -11.13
N HIS A 66 -0.85 1.31 -11.33
CA HIS A 66 -0.82 -0.10 -10.91
C HIS A 66 0.28 -0.89 -11.65
N THR A 67 0.48 -0.64 -12.95
CA THR A 67 1.53 -1.29 -13.75
C THR A 67 2.92 -0.87 -13.28
N ILE A 68 3.10 0.40 -12.92
CA ILE A 68 4.36 0.93 -12.40
C ILE A 68 4.71 0.26 -11.08
N VAL A 69 3.76 0.17 -10.15
CA VAL A 69 3.96 -0.48 -8.86
C VAL A 69 4.29 -1.97 -9.03
N LEU A 70 3.53 -2.69 -9.85
CA LEU A 70 3.78 -4.12 -10.11
C LEU A 70 5.17 -4.36 -10.72
N LYS A 71 5.59 -3.52 -11.68
CA LYS A 71 6.94 -3.62 -12.29
C LYS A 71 8.04 -3.33 -11.29
N MET A 72 7.86 -2.36 -10.40
CA MET A 72 8.84 -2.03 -9.36
C MET A 72 9.10 -3.21 -8.43
N TYR A 73 8.05 -3.93 -8.05
CA TYR A 73 8.13 -5.14 -7.22
C TYR A 73 8.43 -6.42 -8.03
N ARG A 74 8.73 -6.30 -9.34
CA ARG A 74 8.95 -7.46 -10.23
C ARG A 74 7.82 -8.49 -10.16
N ALA A 75 6.61 -8.00 -9.90
CA ALA A 75 5.44 -8.85 -9.76
C ALA A 75 5.14 -9.58 -11.08
N LYS A 76 4.92 -10.88 -11.01
CA LYS A 76 4.58 -11.73 -12.14
C LYS A 76 3.11 -12.14 -12.07
N PRO A 77 2.38 -12.13 -13.20
CA PRO A 77 1.03 -12.70 -13.21
C PRO A 77 1.10 -14.15 -12.73
N LEU A 78 0.14 -14.53 -11.90
CA LEU A 78 0.02 -15.89 -11.39
C LEU A 78 -1.26 -16.50 -11.97
N ASP A 79 -1.09 -17.49 -12.84
CA ASP A 79 -2.20 -18.16 -13.48
C ASP A 79 -2.81 -19.23 -12.57
N ARG A 80 -4.09 -19.58 -12.81
CA ARG A 80 -4.78 -20.60 -12.02
C ARG A 80 -4.10 -21.97 -12.07
N SER A 81 -3.45 -22.31 -13.19
CA SER A 81 -2.70 -23.55 -13.34
C SER A 81 -1.48 -23.64 -12.42
N GLN A 82 -0.89 -22.49 -12.05
CA GLN A 82 0.30 -22.40 -11.20
C GLN A 82 -0.06 -22.43 -9.71
N ALA A 83 -1.22 -21.85 -9.31
CA ALA A 83 -1.65 -21.79 -7.93
C ALA A 83 -3.17 -21.94 -7.80
N PRO A 84 -3.74 -23.12 -8.08
CA PRO A 84 -5.18 -23.33 -8.10
C PRO A 84 -5.83 -22.99 -6.74
N GLY A 85 -5.23 -23.40 -5.64
CA GLY A 85 -5.76 -23.13 -4.29
C GLY A 85 -5.85 -21.64 -3.94
N LEU A 86 -4.85 -20.85 -4.31
CA LEU A 86 -4.87 -19.39 -4.11
C LEU A 86 -5.96 -18.74 -4.98
N HIS A 87 -6.07 -19.15 -6.23
CA HIS A 87 -7.10 -18.66 -7.14
C HIS A 87 -8.51 -18.98 -6.63
N ASP A 88 -8.75 -20.19 -6.15
CA ASP A 88 -10.05 -20.61 -5.61
C ASP A 88 -10.38 -19.83 -4.33
N THR A 89 -9.40 -19.60 -3.47
CA THR A 89 -9.58 -18.77 -2.28
C THR A 89 -9.96 -17.33 -2.64
N VAL A 90 -9.19 -16.68 -3.53
CA VAL A 90 -9.49 -15.31 -3.97
C VAL A 90 -10.83 -15.22 -4.67
N ALA A 91 -11.18 -16.18 -5.53
CA ALA A 91 -12.46 -16.22 -6.22
C ALA A 91 -13.64 -16.33 -5.24
N ARG A 92 -13.53 -17.20 -4.24
CA ARG A 92 -14.53 -17.37 -3.19
C ARG A 92 -14.70 -16.09 -2.36
N LEU A 93 -13.59 -15.48 -1.94
CA LEU A 93 -13.61 -14.23 -1.18
C LEU A 93 -14.15 -13.05 -1.99
N ALA A 94 -13.74 -12.90 -3.25
CA ALA A 94 -14.26 -11.88 -4.16
C ALA A 94 -15.77 -12.00 -4.38
N SER A 95 -16.27 -13.22 -4.58
CA SER A 95 -17.69 -13.50 -4.68
C SER A 95 -18.46 -13.10 -3.42
N ARG A 96 -17.95 -13.44 -2.24
CA ARG A 96 -18.54 -13.03 -0.94
C ARG A 96 -18.51 -11.51 -0.75
N ALA A 97 -17.46 -10.84 -1.24
CA ALA A 97 -17.33 -9.40 -1.20
C ALA A 97 -18.25 -8.66 -2.18
N GLY A 98 -18.83 -9.37 -3.16
CA GLY A 98 -19.58 -8.79 -4.29
C GLY A 98 -18.67 -8.07 -5.29
N LEU A 99 -17.44 -8.56 -5.47
CA LEU A 99 -16.42 -8.01 -6.35
C LEU A 99 -16.21 -8.91 -7.57
N PRO A 100 -15.84 -8.35 -8.72
CA PRO A 100 -15.27 -9.14 -9.81
C PRO A 100 -13.96 -9.77 -9.36
N MET A 101 -13.59 -10.91 -9.96
CA MET A 101 -12.32 -11.59 -9.68
C MET A 101 -11.14 -10.67 -10.00
N PRO A 102 -10.30 -10.29 -9.03
CA PRO A 102 -9.12 -9.50 -9.31
C PRO A 102 -8.06 -10.37 -9.99
N ARG A 103 -7.14 -9.72 -10.71
CA ARG A 103 -5.94 -10.40 -11.21
C ARG A 103 -4.99 -10.66 -10.05
N ILE A 104 -4.36 -11.84 -10.05
CA ILE A 104 -3.43 -12.24 -9.00
C ILE A 104 -2.00 -12.15 -9.54
N PHE A 105 -1.12 -11.61 -8.71
CA PHE A 105 0.31 -11.50 -8.99
C PHE A 105 1.12 -12.06 -7.83
N VAL A 106 2.26 -12.67 -8.14
CA VAL A 106 3.26 -13.09 -7.16
C VAL A 106 4.50 -12.19 -7.26
N ILE A 107 5.06 -11.86 -6.11
CA ILE A 107 6.27 -11.05 -5.98
C ILE A 107 7.37 -11.95 -5.42
N PRO A 108 8.52 -12.08 -6.12
CA PRO A 108 9.64 -12.93 -5.69
C PRO A 108 10.44 -12.24 -4.56
N GLU A 109 9.82 -12.05 -3.41
CA GLU A 109 10.43 -11.44 -2.23
C GLU A 109 10.15 -12.28 -0.97
N ASP A 110 11.18 -12.40 -0.12
CA ASP A 110 11.08 -13.13 1.15
C ASP A 110 10.38 -12.33 2.25
N ALA A 111 10.36 -11.02 2.14
CA ALA A 111 9.62 -10.16 3.08
C ALA A 111 8.11 -10.41 2.94
N PRO A 112 7.41 -10.85 4.00
CA PRO A 112 6.00 -11.17 3.91
C PRO A 112 5.17 -9.90 3.73
N ASN A 113 4.45 -9.82 2.61
CA ASN A 113 3.55 -8.73 2.29
C ASN A 113 2.48 -9.13 1.27
N ALA A 114 1.36 -8.42 1.27
CA ALA A 114 0.40 -8.37 0.18
C ALA A 114 -0.08 -6.94 0.00
N PHE A 115 -0.57 -6.63 -1.18
CA PHE A 115 -1.27 -5.36 -1.41
C PHE A 115 -2.27 -5.45 -2.55
N ALA A 116 -3.31 -4.65 -2.44
CA ALA A 116 -4.24 -4.42 -3.54
C ALA A 116 -3.88 -3.14 -4.30
N THR A 117 -4.02 -3.19 -5.61
CA THR A 117 -3.80 -2.04 -6.49
C THR A 117 -4.81 -2.05 -7.63
N GLY A 118 -4.92 -0.94 -8.35
CA GLY A 118 -5.85 -0.80 -9.47
C GLY A 118 -6.55 0.54 -9.48
N ARG A 119 -7.23 0.85 -10.58
CA ARG A 119 -7.96 2.12 -10.71
C ARG A 119 -9.41 2.03 -10.20
N ASN A 120 -9.98 0.84 -10.22
CA ASN A 120 -11.36 0.55 -9.77
C ASN A 120 -11.50 -0.96 -9.52
N PRO A 121 -12.62 -1.43 -8.93
CA PRO A 121 -12.82 -2.85 -8.66
C PRO A 121 -12.73 -3.76 -9.90
N GLU A 122 -13.16 -3.28 -11.07
CA GLU A 122 -13.13 -4.03 -12.33
C GLU A 122 -11.69 -4.25 -12.85
N HIS A 123 -10.76 -3.43 -12.38
CA HIS A 123 -9.33 -3.50 -12.70
C HIS A 123 -8.50 -3.74 -11.45
N GLY A 124 -9.10 -4.37 -10.44
CA GLY A 124 -8.44 -4.75 -9.20
C GLY A 124 -7.34 -5.79 -9.44
N VAL A 125 -6.27 -5.65 -8.71
CA VAL A 125 -5.13 -6.56 -8.67
C VAL A 125 -4.79 -6.84 -7.22
N VAL A 126 -4.56 -8.09 -6.88
CA VAL A 126 -4.00 -8.51 -5.60
C VAL A 126 -2.61 -9.08 -5.86
N ALA A 127 -1.60 -8.55 -5.20
CA ALA A 127 -0.24 -9.01 -5.27
C ALA A 127 0.18 -9.58 -3.91
N VAL A 128 0.80 -10.76 -3.90
CA VAL A 128 1.29 -11.43 -2.70
C VAL A 128 2.77 -11.76 -2.85
N THR A 129 3.56 -11.61 -1.79
CA THR A 129 4.95 -12.06 -1.80
C THR A 129 5.03 -13.56 -1.54
N GLU A 130 6.05 -14.21 -2.09
CA GLU A 130 6.36 -15.60 -1.76
C GLU A 130 6.59 -15.79 -0.26
N GLY A 131 7.23 -14.81 0.40
CA GLY A 131 7.44 -14.83 1.84
C GLY A 131 6.15 -14.82 2.64
N LEU A 132 5.12 -14.08 2.21
CA LEU A 132 3.81 -14.10 2.87
C LEU A 132 3.17 -15.48 2.77
N VAL A 133 3.13 -16.02 1.56
CA VAL A 133 2.49 -17.32 1.31
C VAL A 133 3.22 -18.43 2.08
N ARG A 134 4.55 -18.35 2.25
CA ARG A 134 5.32 -19.28 3.09
C ARG A 134 5.08 -19.13 4.59
N LEU A 135 4.81 -17.91 5.05
CA LEU A 135 4.67 -17.60 6.49
C LEU A 135 3.28 -17.92 7.03
N MET A 136 2.24 -17.72 6.20
CA MET A 136 0.84 -17.81 6.62
C MET A 136 0.29 -19.22 6.47
N ASP A 137 -0.53 -19.63 7.43
CA ASP A 137 -1.43 -20.76 7.21
C ASP A 137 -2.64 -20.33 6.36
N GLN A 138 -3.54 -21.27 6.08
CA GLN A 138 -4.66 -21.04 5.17
C GLN A 138 -5.63 -19.97 5.70
N ASP A 139 -5.96 -19.99 6.98
CA ASP A 139 -6.93 -19.06 7.59
C ASP A 139 -6.33 -17.65 7.69
N GLU A 140 -5.03 -17.56 7.99
CA GLU A 140 -4.28 -16.31 8.02
C GLU A 140 -4.17 -15.68 6.64
N LEU A 141 -3.80 -16.49 5.63
CA LEU A 141 -3.73 -16.04 4.24
C LEU A 141 -5.11 -15.58 3.74
N GLU A 142 -6.17 -16.33 4.07
CA GLU A 142 -7.55 -15.94 3.76
C GLU A 142 -7.92 -14.61 4.41
N GLY A 143 -7.55 -14.41 5.68
CA GLY A 143 -7.73 -13.15 6.39
C GLY A 143 -7.04 -11.98 5.72
N VAL A 144 -5.77 -12.14 5.33
CA VAL A 144 -4.98 -11.12 4.61
C VAL A 144 -5.60 -10.82 3.24
N LEU A 145 -5.93 -11.84 2.45
CA LEU A 145 -6.54 -11.65 1.13
C LEU A 145 -7.89 -10.96 1.22
N ALA A 146 -8.69 -11.28 2.25
CA ALA A 146 -9.96 -10.62 2.49
C ALA A 146 -9.78 -9.14 2.89
N HIS A 147 -8.71 -8.80 3.62
CA HIS A 147 -8.33 -7.41 3.93
C HIS A 147 -7.99 -6.65 2.64
N GLU A 148 -7.19 -7.21 1.75
CA GLU A 148 -6.86 -6.63 0.46
C GLU A 148 -8.10 -6.43 -0.44
N LEU A 149 -9.01 -7.41 -0.46
CA LEU A 149 -10.29 -7.27 -1.12
C LEU A 149 -11.18 -6.20 -0.46
N GLY A 150 -11.03 -5.97 0.83
CA GLY A 150 -11.65 -4.87 1.56
C GLY A 150 -11.24 -3.51 0.98
N HIS A 151 -9.96 -3.30 0.67
CA HIS A 151 -9.46 -2.09 0.01
C HIS A 151 -10.04 -1.91 -1.40
N ILE A 152 -10.17 -2.99 -2.17
CA ILE A 152 -10.84 -2.94 -3.49
C ILE A 152 -12.31 -2.55 -3.33
N LYS A 153 -13.03 -3.19 -2.41
CA LYS A 153 -14.44 -2.94 -2.13
C LYS A 153 -14.70 -1.50 -1.69
N ASN A 154 -13.83 -0.96 -0.84
CA ASN A 154 -13.94 0.39 -0.30
C ASN A 154 -13.43 1.47 -1.28
N ARG A 155 -12.92 1.07 -2.47
CA ARG A 155 -12.43 1.95 -3.54
C ARG A 155 -11.28 2.87 -3.10
N ASP A 156 -10.42 2.41 -2.23
CA ASP A 156 -9.24 3.17 -1.77
C ASP A 156 -7.93 2.75 -2.46
N ILE A 157 -7.98 1.71 -3.30
CA ILE A 157 -6.82 1.25 -4.09
C ILE A 157 -6.26 2.31 -5.03
N LEU A 158 -7.13 3.12 -5.67
CA LEU A 158 -6.70 4.13 -6.63
C LEU A 158 -5.84 5.21 -5.95
N ILE A 159 -6.33 5.78 -4.85
CA ILE A 159 -5.60 6.85 -4.15
C ILE A 159 -4.26 6.34 -3.61
N SER A 160 -4.23 5.14 -3.03
CA SER A 160 -2.99 4.53 -2.52
C SER A 160 -1.97 4.33 -3.65
N THR A 161 -2.42 3.85 -4.81
CA THR A 161 -1.57 3.59 -5.97
C THR A 161 -1.05 4.88 -6.62
N ILE A 162 -1.90 5.92 -6.76
CA ILE A 162 -1.48 7.23 -7.27
C ILE A 162 -0.43 7.84 -6.36
N VAL A 163 -0.66 7.81 -5.04
CA VAL A 163 0.28 8.36 -4.07
C VAL A 163 1.62 7.63 -4.09
N ALA A 164 1.61 6.29 -4.19
CA ALA A 164 2.85 5.51 -4.33
C ALA A 164 3.63 5.97 -5.57
N THR A 165 2.95 6.08 -6.72
CA THR A 165 3.58 6.50 -7.98
C THR A 165 4.13 7.92 -7.90
N MET A 166 3.39 8.86 -7.31
CA MET A 166 3.82 10.24 -7.13
C MET A 166 5.01 10.35 -6.18
N ALA A 167 4.95 9.65 -5.05
CA ALA A 167 6.06 9.61 -4.09
C ALA A 167 7.34 9.05 -4.73
N MET A 168 7.21 8.00 -5.55
CA MET A 168 8.35 7.47 -6.32
C MET A 168 8.92 8.49 -7.30
N ALA A 169 8.07 9.18 -8.05
CA ALA A 169 8.51 10.21 -9.00
C ALA A 169 9.25 11.35 -8.30
N ILE A 170 8.75 11.82 -7.15
CA ILE A 170 9.39 12.85 -6.35
C ILE A 170 10.75 12.37 -5.82
N MET A 171 10.82 11.14 -5.30
CA MET A 171 12.07 10.56 -4.81
C MET A 171 13.09 10.37 -5.93
N PHE A 172 12.64 10.03 -7.14
CA PHE A 172 13.50 9.94 -8.32
C PHE A 172 14.09 11.31 -8.69
N VAL A 173 13.27 12.36 -8.78
CA VAL A 173 13.73 13.73 -9.04
C VAL A 173 14.70 14.20 -7.96
N ALA A 174 14.39 13.95 -6.69
CA ALA A 174 15.26 14.27 -5.58
C ALA A 174 16.61 13.52 -5.63
N SER A 175 16.61 12.29 -6.14
CA SER A 175 17.84 11.50 -6.34
C SER A 175 18.68 12.05 -7.48
N MET A 176 18.05 12.44 -8.58
CA MET A 176 18.74 13.09 -9.72
C MET A 176 19.35 14.44 -9.31
N ALA A 177 18.64 15.24 -8.54
CA ALA A 177 19.15 16.52 -8.03
C ALA A 177 20.39 16.30 -7.14
N ARG A 178 20.37 15.29 -6.28
CA ARG A 178 21.55 14.92 -5.45
C ARG A 178 22.72 14.45 -6.31
N PHE A 179 22.45 13.63 -7.32
CA PHE A 179 23.49 13.16 -8.23
C PHE A 179 24.14 14.32 -8.98
N SER A 180 23.34 15.24 -9.54
CA SER A 180 23.84 16.44 -10.22
C SER A 180 24.65 17.34 -9.30
N ALA A 181 24.24 17.51 -8.03
CA ALA A 181 24.99 18.29 -7.03
C ALA A 181 26.33 17.63 -6.66
N PHE A 182 26.45 16.30 -6.75
CA PHE A 182 27.65 15.57 -6.38
C PHE A 182 28.65 15.44 -7.53
N PHE A 183 28.17 15.33 -8.77
CA PHE A 183 28.99 15.11 -9.97
C PHE A 183 29.06 16.33 -10.91
N GLY A 184 28.21 17.36 -10.72
CA GLY A 184 28.29 18.63 -11.43
C GLY A 184 29.51 19.39 -10.94
N GLY A 185 30.45 19.64 -11.87
CA GLY A 185 31.77 20.21 -11.57
C GLY A 185 31.71 21.54 -10.83
N ARG A 186 32.75 21.78 -10.07
CA ARG A 186 33.01 22.96 -9.25
C ARG A 186 33.36 24.24 -10.02
N ASP A 187 33.24 24.23 -11.36
CA ASP A 187 33.85 25.25 -12.21
C ASP A 187 32.97 26.43 -12.58
N ASP A 188 31.72 26.48 -12.14
CA ASP A 188 30.85 27.64 -12.36
C ASP A 188 30.68 28.45 -11.06
N GLU A 189 31.38 29.57 -10.98
CA GLU A 189 31.31 30.59 -9.88
C GLU A 189 29.94 31.27 -9.74
N GLU A 190 28.94 30.96 -10.57
CA GLU A 190 27.58 31.47 -10.45
C GLU A 190 26.64 30.36 -9.98
N GLY A 191 26.34 30.35 -8.68
CA GLY A 191 25.14 29.85 -7.97
C GLY A 191 24.41 28.63 -8.52
N GLY A 192 25.10 27.71 -9.15
CA GLY A 192 24.59 26.72 -10.03
C GLY A 192 23.65 25.66 -9.42
N MET A 193 23.39 24.69 -10.19
CA MET A 193 22.46 23.55 -9.99
C MET A 193 22.55 22.87 -8.59
N GLY A 194 23.69 22.98 -7.89
CA GLY A 194 23.86 22.45 -6.53
C GLY A 194 22.97 23.10 -5.48
N PHE A 195 22.85 24.42 -5.48
CA PHE A 195 21.98 25.15 -4.55
C PHE A 195 20.50 24.95 -4.88
N LEU A 196 20.13 24.99 -6.16
CA LEU A 196 18.78 24.67 -6.64
C LEU A 196 18.39 23.20 -6.34
N GLY A 197 19.34 22.28 -6.44
CA GLY A 197 19.13 20.87 -6.07
C GLY A 197 18.83 20.70 -4.59
N VAL A 198 19.53 21.41 -3.70
CA VAL A 198 19.26 21.39 -2.26
C VAL A 198 17.90 22.01 -1.94
N ILE A 199 17.54 23.12 -2.58
CA ILE A 199 16.21 23.75 -2.41
C ILE A 199 15.12 22.80 -2.89
N ALA A 200 15.26 22.22 -4.10
CA ALA A 200 14.31 21.26 -4.65
C ALA A 200 14.11 20.07 -3.71
N LEU A 201 15.20 19.51 -3.18
CA LEU A 201 15.14 18.40 -2.23
C LEU A 201 14.47 18.79 -0.91
N SER A 202 14.74 19.99 -0.41
CA SER A 202 14.17 20.52 0.84
C SER A 202 12.65 20.72 0.74
N ILE A 203 12.13 21.00 -0.45
CA ILE A 203 10.70 21.17 -0.71
C ILE A 203 10.04 19.83 -1.07
N LEU A 204 10.67 19.04 -1.94
CA LEU A 204 10.07 17.82 -2.50
C LEU A 204 9.98 16.68 -1.46
N ALA A 205 10.96 16.55 -0.57
CA ALA A 205 10.93 15.49 0.43
C ALA A 205 9.77 15.62 1.44
N PRO A 206 9.51 16.82 2.03
CA PRO A 206 8.31 17.04 2.86
C PRO A 206 6.99 16.83 2.09
N VAL A 207 6.92 17.24 0.81
CA VAL A 207 5.73 17.03 -0.03
C VAL A 207 5.50 15.54 -0.25
N ALA A 208 6.53 14.77 -0.56
CA ALA A 208 6.42 13.31 -0.71
C ALA A 208 5.94 12.66 0.59
N ALA A 209 6.49 13.08 1.74
CA ALA A 209 6.07 12.58 3.05
C ALA A 209 4.60 12.92 3.34
N MET A 210 4.16 14.14 3.02
CA MET A 210 2.77 14.57 3.19
C MET A 210 1.82 13.75 2.27
N LEU A 211 2.18 13.51 1.01
CA LEU A 211 1.41 12.69 0.08
C LEU A 211 1.24 11.27 0.60
N VAL A 212 2.31 10.66 1.11
CA VAL A 212 2.26 9.34 1.74
C VAL A 212 1.35 9.34 2.96
N GLN A 213 1.43 10.34 3.81
CA GLN A 213 0.55 10.47 4.99
C GLN A 213 -0.93 10.64 4.60
N MET A 214 -1.22 11.39 3.54
CA MET A 214 -2.60 11.56 3.05
C MET A 214 -3.18 10.28 2.44
N ALA A 215 -2.35 9.43 1.85
CA ALA A 215 -2.78 8.14 1.29
C ALA A 215 -3.24 7.18 2.37
N VAL A 216 -2.62 7.24 3.54
CA VAL A 216 -2.90 6.32 4.63
C VAL A 216 -3.80 6.97 5.66
N SER A 217 -5.01 6.49 5.74
CA SER A 217 -5.95 6.86 6.79
C SER A 217 -6.17 5.64 7.70
N ARG A 218 -5.93 5.81 9.01
CA ARG A 218 -6.21 4.76 10.01
C ARG A 218 -7.64 4.24 9.92
N SER A 219 -8.59 5.10 9.57
CA SER A 219 -9.99 4.71 9.38
C SER A 219 -10.19 3.76 8.19
N ARG A 220 -9.37 3.86 7.12
CA ARG A 220 -9.40 2.92 5.98
C ARG A 220 -8.92 1.54 6.36
N GLU A 221 -7.86 1.46 7.15
CA GLU A 221 -7.35 0.19 7.66
C GLU A 221 -8.42 -0.52 8.53
N TYR A 222 -9.03 0.20 9.45
CA TYR A 222 -10.11 -0.37 10.27
C TYR A 222 -11.34 -0.78 9.45
N LEU A 223 -11.64 -0.06 8.37
CA LEU A 223 -12.73 -0.42 7.47
C LEU A 223 -12.37 -1.67 6.64
N ALA A 224 -11.13 -1.80 6.19
CA ALA A 224 -10.64 -3.00 5.52
C ALA A 224 -10.63 -4.21 6.46
N ASP A 225 -10.20 -4.04 7.72
CA ASP A 225 -10.27 -5.08 8.75
C ASP A 225 -11.72 -5.55 9.01
N ALA A 226 -12.66 -4.61 9.13
CA ALA A 226 -14.07 -4.93 9.28
C ALA A 226 -14.66 -5.61 8.04
N SER A 227 -14.21 -5.20 6.85
CA SER A 227 -14.57 -5.85 5.59
C SER A 227 -14.04 -7.27 5.54
N ALA A 228 -12.79 -7.49 5.93
CA ALA A 228 -12.18 -8.82 5.99
C ALA A 228 -12.96 -9.76 6.93
N ALA A 229 -13.26 -9.30 8.14
CA ALA A 229 -14.06 -10.04 9.11
C ALA A 229 -15.45 -10.41 8.55
N SER A 230 -16.09 -9.48 7.81
CA SER A 230 -17.38 -9.73 7.16
C SER A 230 -17.30 -10.70 5.98
N ILE A 231 -16.22 -10.65 5.20
CA ILE A 231 -16.00 -11.51 4.01
C ILE A 231 -15.66 -12.94 4.43
N THR A 232 -14.76 -13.10 5.39
CA THR A 232 -14.35 -14.42 5.89
C THR A 232 -15.40 -15.05 6.81
N GLY A 233 -16.06 -14.27 7.64
CA GLY A 233 -16.93 -14.70 8.72
C GLY A 233 -16.18 -14.99 10.02
N HIS A 234 -14.83 -14.96 10.01
CA HIS A 234 -13.98 -15.19 11.17
C HIS A 234 -12.79 -14.21 11.17
N PRO A 235 -12.75 -13.28 12.12
CA PRO A 235 -11.69 -12.27 12.20
C PRO A 235 -10.36 -12.82 12.74
N GLU A 236 -10.36 -14.02 13.34
CA GLU A 236 -9.22 -14.60 14.03
C GLU A 236 -8.04 -14.87 13.09
N GLY A 237 -8.32 -15.29 11.85
CA GLY A 237 -7.28 -15.51 10.82
C GLY A 237 -6.49 -14.24 10.55
N LEU A 238 -7.17 -13.12 10.30
CA LEU A 238 -6.50 -11.83 10.11
C LEU A 238 -5.78 -11.37 11.39
N ALA A 239 -6.37 -11.55 12.56
CA ALA A 239 -5.74 -11.17 13.83
C ALA A 239 -4.43 -11.94 14.05
N SER A 240 -4.42 -13.25 13.78
CA SER A 240 -3.22 -14.11 13.84
C SER A 240 -2.17 -13.67 12.82
N ALA A 241 -2.57 -13.42 11.56
CA ALA A 241 -1.69 -12.92 10.51
C ALA A 241 -1.01 -11.60 10.92
N LEU A 242 -1.77 -10.64 11.46
CA LEU A 242 -1.25 -9.37 11.95
C LEU A 242 -0.23 -9.56 13.07
N SER A 243 -0.47 -10.49 14.00
CA SER A 243 0.47 -10.83 15.08
C SER A 243 1.78 -11.38 14.51
N LYS A 244 1.72 -12.32 13.56
CA LYS A 244 2.92 -12.89 12.89
C LYS A 244 3.70 -11.82 12.12
N LEU A 245 3.01 -10.97 11.34
CA LEU A 245 3.64 -9.89 10.59
C LEU A 245 4.28 -8.84 11.51
N GLY A 246 3.60 -8.48 12.60
CA GLY A 246 4.14 -7.58 13.61
C GLY A 246 5.42 -8.13 14.24
N SER A 247 5.43 -9.38 14.63
CA SER A 247 6.62 -10.06 15.16
C SER A 247 7.75 -10.14 14.11
N TYR A 248 7.42 -10.43 12.86
CA TYR A 248 8.42 -10.49 11.79
C TYR A 248 9.13 -9.14 11.61
N THR A 249 8.38 -8.03 11.55
CA THR A 249 8.96 -6.68 11.35
C THR A 249 9.75 -6.16 12.55
N GLN A 250 9.48 -6.66 13.76
CA GLN A 250 10.26 -6.33 14.95
C GLN A 250 11.63 -7.02 14.97
N HIS A 251 11.71 -8.26 14.49
CA HIS A 251 12.92 -9.07 14.57
C HIS A 251 13.78 -9.05 13.30
N ARG A 252 13.22 -8.63 12.15
CA ARG A 252 13.93 -8.59 10.88
C ARG A 252 13.84 -7.20 10.26
N LYS A 253 14.98 -6.70 9.78
CA LYS A 253 15.00 -5.48 8.97
C LYS A 253 14.39 -5.81 7.61
N VAL A 254 13.28 -5.17 7.29
CA VAL A 254 12.69 -5.22 5.97
C VAL A 254 13.25 -4.05 5.15
N ASP A 255 13.89 -4.37 4.03
CA ASP A 255 14.35 -3.35 3.09
C ASP A 255 13.17 -2.91 2.22
N ALA A 256 12.40 -1.96 2.74
CA ALA A 256 11.22 -1.43 2.07
C ALA A 256 11.49 -0.03 1.54
N ASN A 257 11.04 0.23 0.31
CA ASN A 257 11.08 1.57 -0.25
C ASN A 257 10.12 2.49 0.53
N PRO A 258 10.62 3.61 1.11
CA PRO A 258 9.77 4.53 1.87
C PRO A 258 8.55 5.04 1.10
N SER A 259 8.64 5.19 -0.23
CA SER A 259 7.54 5.64 -1.09
C SER A 259 6.36 4.66 -1.12
N THR A 260 6.59 3.39 -0.86
CA THR A 260 5.60 2.32 -0.92
C THR A 260 5.40 1.61 0.43
N ALA A 261 6.05 2.09 1.48
CA ALA A 261 5.92 1.51 2.82
C ALA A 261 4.45 1.47 3.31
N HIS A 262 3.63 2.40 2.85
CA HIS A 262 2.19 2.45 3.13
C HIS A 262 1.37 1.36 2.44
N MET A 263 1.94 0.63 1.48
CA MET A 263 1.30 -0.52 0.82
C MET A 263 1.59 -1.85 1.54
N PHE A 264 2.33 -1.82 2.65
CA PHE A 264 2.54 -3.00 3.47
C PHE A 264 1.39 -3.16 4.45
N ILE A 265 1.00 -4.39 4.75
CA ILE A 265 -0.05 -4.72 5.74
C ILE A 265 0.34 -4.23 7.15
N VAL A 266 1.63 -4.34 7.48
CA VAL A 266 2.25 -3.84 8.70
C VAL A 266 3.43 -2.96 8.30
N ASN A 267 3.58 -1.79 8.95
CA ASN A 267 4.64 -0.84 8.60
C ASN A 267 6.04 -1.47 8.73
N PRO A 268 6.78 -1.63 7.63
CA PRO A 268 8.11 -2.25 7.65
C PRO A 268 9.19 -1.37 8.27
N LEU A 269 8.91 -0.06 8.49
CA LEU A 269 9.88 0.93 8.99
C LEU A 269 9.80 1.15 10.50
N SER A 270 9.01 0.36 11.24
CA SER A 270 8.69 0.56 12.67
C SER A 270 9.87 0.41 13.64
N GLY A 271 11.02 -0.07 13.21
CA GLY A 271 12.21 -0.28 14.07
C GLY A 271 13.10 0.93 14.31
N LYS A 272 12.81 2.12 13.77
CA LYS A 272 13.66 3.32 13.91
C LYS A 272 12.91 4.46 14.59
N LYS A 273 13.64 5.31 15.35
CA LYS A 273 13.13 6.53 16.05
C LYS A 273 12.30 7.50 15.18
N MET A 274 12.19 7.28 13.87
CA MET A 274 11.35 8.04 12.94
C MET A 274 9.93 7.47 12.79
N ALA A 275 9.59 6.37 13.46
CA ALA A 275 8.28 5.71 13.35
C ALA A 275 7.08 6.60 13.76
N GLY A 276 7.29 7.57 14.63
CA GLY A 276 6.19 8.45 15.11
C GLY A 276 5.64 9.40 14.05
N LEU A 277 6.49 9.92 13.17
CA LEU A 277 6.12 10.90 12.12
C LEU A 277 5.65 10.22 10.81
N PHE A 278 6.06 8.96 10.59
CA PHE A 278 5.78 8.20 9.36
C PHE A 278 4.96 6.92 9.61
N SER A 279 4.36 6.78 10.80
CA SER A 279 3.48 5.64 11.10
C SER A 279 2.18 5.81 10.35
N THR A 280 2.12 5.17 9.19
CA THR A 280 1.01 5.22 8.24
C THR A 280 -0.12 4.27 8.62
N HIS A 281 0.17 3.23 9.40
CA HIS A 281 -0.82 2.24 9.85
C HIS A 281 -1.16 2.40 11.34
N PRO A 282 -2.37 2.01 11.76
CA PRO A 282 -2.69 1.87 13.17
C PRO A 282 -1.77 0.85 13.85
N PRO A 283 -1.55 0.94 15.17
CA PRO A 283 -0.86 -0.10 15.91
C PRO A 283 -1.49 -1.47 15.67
N VAL A 284 -0.65 -2.48 15.49
CA VAL A 284 -1.11 -3.87 15.24
C VAL A 284 -2.00 -4.36 16.37
N GLU A 285 -1.65 -4.01 17.58
CA GLU A 285 -2.39 -4.37 18.81
C GLU A 285 -3.82 -3.78 18.81
N ASP A 286 -3.99 -2.54 18.33
CA ASP A 286 -5.29 -1.91 18.23
C ASP A 286 -6.16 -2.58 17.16
N ARG A 287 -5.56 -3.00 16.04
CA ARG A 287 -6.25 -3.74 14.98
C ARG A 287 -6.71 -5.11 15.48
N ILE A 288 -5.81 -5.87 16.13
CA ILE A 288 -6.13 -7.18 16.73
C ILE A 288 -7.26 -7.05 17.75
N THR A 289 -7.15 -6.07 18.67
CA THR A 289 -8.16 -5.83 19.70
C THR A 289 -9.55 -5.56 19.10
N ARG A 290 -9.62 -4.79 18.01
CA ARG A 290 -10.88 -4.50 17.31
C ARG A 290 -11.45 -5.71 16.58
N LEU A 291 -10.60 -6.55 15.98
CA LEU A 291 -11.01 -7.76 15.29
C LEU A 291 -11.56 -8.81 16.25
N THR A 292 -10.89 -9.01 17.37
CA THR A 292 -11.24 -10.07 18.35
C THR A 292 -12.29 -9.65 19.38
N GLY A 293 -12.63 -8.35 19.43
CA GLY A 293 -13.52 -7.82 20.46
C GLY A 293 -12.92 -7.87 21.88
N ALA A 294 -11.65 -8.28 22.02
CA ALA A 294 -10.97 -8.31 23.30
C ALA A 294 -10.70 -6.87 23.75
N GLY A 295 -11.33 -6.44 24.83
CA GLY A 295 -10.95 -5.19 25.51
C GLY A 295 -9.46 -5.22 25.82
N LYS A 296 -8.77 -4.03 25.86
CA LYS A 296 -7.31 -3.88 26.08
C LYS A 296 -6.73 -5.05 26.88
N PRO A 297 -5.73 -5.76 26.37
CA PRO A 297 -5.16 -6.89 27.11
C PRO A 297 -4.64 -6.37 28.45
N SER A 298 -5.21 -6.86 29.54
CA SER A 298 -4.56 -6.75 30.84
C SER A 298 -3.22 -7.46 30.70
N SER A 299 -2.15 -6.86 31.20
CA SER A 299 -0.76 -7.33 31.16
C SER A 299 -0.58 -8.66 31.94
N ARG A 300 -1.34 -9.68 31.59
CA ARG A 300 -1.28 -10.98 32.25
C ARG A 300 -1.60 -12.09 31.25
N SER A 301 -0.61 -12.51 30.52
CA SER A 301 -0.36 -13.90 30.10
C SER A 301 0.72 -13.96 29.02
N GLN A 302 1.95 -13.68 29.38
CA GLN A 302 3.10 -14.25 28.66
C GLN A 302 3.38 -15.60 29.33
N ASN A 303 2.66 -16.62 28.96
CA ASN A 303 3.12 -17.99 29.11
C ASN A 303 2.22 -18.92 28.28
N THR A 304 2.48 -19.01 26.99
CA THR A 304 2.04 -20.15 26.21
C THR A 304 3.19 -20.52 25.27
N GLN A 305 3.77 -21.66 25.61
CA GLN A 305 4.85 -22.38 24.96
C GLN A 305 4.83 -22.29 23.44
N GLU A 306 6.04 -22.02 22.89
CA GLU A 306 6.46 -22.41 21.54
C GLU A 306 6.09 -23.89 21.28
N LYS A 307 4.95 -24.10 20.65
CA LYS A 307 4.74 -25.29 19.85
C LYS A 307 5.22 -24.94 18.44
N GLY A 308 6.39 -25.48 18.09
CA GLY A 308 6.91 -25.43 16.73
C GLY A 308 5.82 -25.84 15.75
N SER A 309 5.40 -24.90 14.90
CA SER A 309 4.46 -25.16 13.83
C SER A 309 5.17 -25.97 12.75
N THR A 310 5.07 -27.30 12.85
CA THR A 310 5.27 -28.17 11.69
C THR A 310 4.25 -27.75 10.62
N MET A 311 4.73 -27.35 9.43
CA MET A 311 3.87 -27.12 8.27
C MET A 311 2.91 -28.30 8.12
N THR A 312 1.61 -28.02 8.07
CA THR A 312 0.60 -29.06 7.83
C THR A 312 0.81 -29.66 6.45
N GLU A 313 0.42 -30.93 6.24
CA GLU A 313 0.53 -31.60 4.94
C GLU A 313 -0.18 -30.82 3.83
N GLN A 314 -1.29 -30.13 4.13
CA GLN A 314 -2.00 -29.25 3.22
C GLN A 314 -1.19 -28.03 2.77
N SER A 315 -0.41 -27.45 3.68
CA SER A 315 0.53 -26.35 3.34
C SER A 315 1.65 -26.85 2.44
N ARG A 316 2.15 -28.10 2.62
CA ARG A 316 3.12 -28.70 1.72
C ARG A 316 2.54 -28.96 0.33
N ALA A 317 1.37 -29.59 0.26
CA ALA A 317 0.70 -29.85 -1.02
C ALA A 317 0.42 -28.56 -1.83
N PHE A 318 0.10 -27.46 -1.14
CA PHE A 318 -0.02 -26.14 -1.75
C PHE A 318 1.33 -25.64 -2.32
N TRP A 319 2.43 -25.87 -1.60
CA TRP A 319 3.77 -25.46 -2.04
C TRP A 319 4.32 -26.31 -3.17
N ASP A 320 4.07 -27.62 -3.13
CA ASP A 320 4.45 -28.55 -4.18
C ASP A 320 3.68 -28.27 -5.48
N SER A 321 2.54 -27.56 -5.41
CA SER A 321 1.79 -27.09 -6.59
C SER A 321 2.34 -25.81 -7.21
N LEU A 322 3.28 -25.12 -6.54
CA LEU A 322 3.93 -23.89 -7.01
C LEU A 322 5.35 -24.10 -7.53
N SER A 323 5.93 -25.29 -7.32
CA SER A 323 7.25 -25.72 -7.81
C SER A 323 7.12 -26.48 -9.14
#